data_756085d2a4ed19cdc18b883ae2583f10
#
_entry.id   756085d2a4ed19cdc18b883ae2583f10
#
_cell.length_a   1.000
_cell.length_b   1.000
_cell.length_c   1.000
_cell.angle_alpha   90.00
_cell.angle_beta   90.00
_cell.angle_gamma   90.00
#
_symmetry.space_group_name_H-M   'P 1'
#
loop_
_entity.id
_entity.type
_entity.pdbx_description
1 polymer ?
#
loop_
_entity_poly.entity_id
_entity_poly.type
_entity_poly.pdbx_seq_one_letter_code
_entity_poly.pdbx_strand_id
1 'polypeptide(L)'
;MKARFLAALILLAVAAGLSFQSPADGGWPSYGRDPGGQRYSPLTSINRENVASLRVAWTFHTGDTYQPKRGRATAFEATPIYVDGTLYIGTPLGRVIALDPVTGKERWSYDSKVPRDAGFGDFANRGVSTWKPVSGARRIYIATIDARLIAVDASTGKAIAGFGDNGVVNLRTGLRIPVRDFSDYEETSPPAIVGDTVVVGSGVADNGSVTQPSGEVRGFDAATGKLKWTWHPMAGAKAPGAANTWSVIAADPARGLVFLPTTSPSPDYYGGERPGDDRDANSIVALRAATGERVWAFQTVHHDLWDYDVAAPPILFDVHRNGRTIPAVATGPKSGSFFILNRETGEPIFGVEERRVPQSDVPGEKASPTQPFPIAPRPLAPQKFSVDELTAGPEADRQWCRAELSKLRNEGVFTPPSIRGSLMVPGNIGGMAWGGAAFDAQHRLLIVPTNNVMAEVRLIPRAEFRGQAEEGRRLNGDWEFAEQAGTPYGMARRIARAPGGLICTPPPYGTLNAIDADTGDVKWTVPIGQVPGGAPPSFGSPVLGGPIVTAGGLVFMGGTFDAVIRAFDVTNGKQLWKGDLPTSARSTPMTFRGPDGKQYVVISAGGHGIPGMAPLSDSLVAFSLP
;
A
#
# COMPACT_ATOMS: atom_id res chain seq x y z
N MET A 1 75.53 11.65 -19.50
CA MET A 1 74.34 11.09 -20.16
C MET A 1 73.61 10.21 -19.17
N LYS A 2 72.51 10.67 -18.59
CA LYS A 2 71.67 9.91 -17.67
C LYS A 2 70.25 9.97 -18.21
N ALA A 3 69.77 8.85 -18.73
CA ALA A 3 68.41 8.68 -19.20
C ALA A 3 67.48 8.48 -17.97
N ARG A 4 66.46 9.31 -17.85
CA ARG A 4 65.37 9.13 -16.84
C ARG A 4 64.20 8.41 -17.53
N PHE A 5 63.90 7.19 -17.09
CA PHE A 5 62.67 6.51 -17.42
C PHE A 5 61.53 7.07 -16.53
N LEU A 6 60.53 7.64 -17.16
CA LEU A 6 59.25 7.98 -16.54
C LEU A 6 58.30 6.76 -16.66
N ALA A 7 58.01 6.11 -15.56
CA ALA A 7 56.97 5.08 -15.50
C ALA A 7 55.61 5.76 -15.29
N ALA A 8 54.75 5.70 -16.31
CA ALA A 8 53.34 6.11 -16.20
C ALA A 8 52.53 4.95 -15.58
N LEU A 9 52.07 5.13 -14.35
CA LEU A 9 51.07 4.24 -13.74
C LEU A 9 49.69 4.61 -14.33
N ILE A 10 49.15 3.72 -15.15
CA ILE A 10 47.75 3.76 -15.57
C ILE A 10 46.93 3.10 -14.47
N LEU A 11 46.22 3.90 -13.67
CA LEU A 11 45.17 3.42 -12.77
C LEU A 11 43.92 3.04 -13.62
N LEU A 12 43.76 1.76 -13.88
CA LEU A 12 42.48 1.23 -14.34
C LEU A 12 41.50 1.25 -13.15
N ALA A 13 40.61 2.23 -13.13
CA ALA A 13 39.42 2.18 -12.29
C ALA A 13 38.48 1.13 -12.85
N VAL A 14 38.49 -0.07 -12.29
CA VAL A 14 37.45 -1.07 -12.51
C VAL A 14 36.21 -0.57 -11.80
N ALA A 15 35.31 0.09 -12.53
CA ALA A 15 33.94 0.31 -12.10
C ALA A 15 33.27 -1.07 -12.08
N ALA A 16 33.32 -1.74 -10.94
CA ALA A 16 32.47 -2.89 -10.68
C ALA A 16 31.01 -2.38 -10.64
N GLY A 17 30.34 -2.49 -11.77
CA GLY A 17 28.90 -2.35 -11.85
C GLY A 17 28.30 -3.43 -10.93
N LEU A 18 27.90 -3.05 -9.74
CA LEU A 18 27.06 -3.86 -8.86
C LEU A 18 25.67 -3.92 -9.52
N SER A 19 25.55 -4.80 -10.55
CA SER A 19 24.24 -5.22 -11.01
C SER A 19 23.53 -5.85 -9.80
N PHE A 20 22.30 -5.43 -9.52
CA PHE A 20 21.38 -6.16 -8.68
C PHE A 20 21.38 -7.62 -9.16
N GLN A 21 22.03 -8.50 -8.44
CA GLN A 21 21.81 -9.92 -8.63
C GLN A 21 20.40 -10.21 -8.13
N SER A 22 19.45 -10.09 -9.06
CA SER A 22 18.15 -10.74 -8.91
C SER A 22 18.44 -12.20 -8.58
N PRO A 23 17.82 -12.78 -7.55
CA PRO A 23 17.99 -14.21 -7.26
C PRO A 23 17.67 -14.97 -8.54
N ALA A 24 18.67 -15.52 -9.20
CA ALA A 24 18.55 -16.24 -10.47
C ALA A 24 17.76 -17.56 -10.33
N ASP A 25 17.34 -17.88 -9.12
CA ASP A 25 16.89 -19.21 -8.68
C ASP A 25 15.39 -19.34 -8.35
N GLY A 26 14.57 -18.35 -8.70
CA GLY A 26 13.12 -18.44 -8.48
C GLY A 26 12.68 -18.17 -7.03
N GLY A 27 13.49 -17.51 -6.23
CA GLY A 27 13.15 -17.08 -4.87
C GLY A 27 12.25 -15.84 -4.82
N TRP A 28 11.68 -15.57 -3.61
CA TRP A 28 10.88 -14.37 -3.30
C TRP A 28 11.28 -13.81 -1.93
N PRO A 29 12.49 -13.23 -1.79
CA PRO A 29 13.08 -12.90 -0.48
C PRO A 29 12.57 -11.61 0.17
N SER A 30 11.72 -10.84 -0.52
CA SER A 30 11.13 -9.60 -0.01
C SER A 30 9.66 -9.52 -0.38
N TYR A 31 8.89 -8.62 0.25
CA TYR A 31 7.47 -8.39 -0.05
C TYR A 31 7.20 -8.22 -1.56
N GLY A 32 8.00 -7.42 -2.24
CA GLY A 32 7.92 -7.20 -3.69
C GLY A 32 8.87 -8.06 -4.52
N ARG A 33 9.32 -9.20 -4.02
CA ARG A 33 10.38 -10.08 -4.51
C ARG A 33 11.78 -9.48 -4.35
N ASP A 34 11.98 -8.26 -4.72
CA ASP A 34 13.19 -7.47 -4.52
C ASP A 34 12.89 -6.29 -3.57
N PRO A 35 13.91 -5.66 -2.98
CA PRO A 35 13.71 -4.52 -2.08
C PRO A 35 13.07 -3.30 -2.76
N GLY A 36 13.21 -3.17 -4.08
CA GLY A 36 12.63 -2.09 -4.90
C GLY A 36 11.16 -2.31 -5.26
N GLY A 37 10.57 -3.47 -4.90
CA GLY A 37 9.15 -3.72 -5.04
C GLY A 37 8.67 -3.99 -6.46
N GLN A 38 9.52 -4.50 -7.38
CA GLN A 38 9.14 -4.71 -8.78
C GLN A 38 8.05 -5.77 -8.97
N ARG A 39 7.94 -6.73 -8.03
CA ARG A 39 6.95 -7.82 -8.11
C ARG A 39 7.00 -8.59 -9.42
N TYR A 40 8.18 -8.70 -9.99
CA TYR A 40 8.47 -9.41 -11.21
C TYR A 40 9.22 -10.71 -10.92
N SER A 41 8.74 -11.83 -11.45
CA SER A 41 9.41 -13.14 -11.37
C SER A 41 9.97 -13.56 -12.72
N PRO A 42 11.24 -14.02 -12.81
CA PRO A 42 11.83 -14.55 -14.06
C PRO A 42 11.33 -15.97 -14.40
N LEU A 43 10.44 -16.56 -13.60
CA LEU A 43 9.90 -17.89 -13.81
C LEU A 43 8.97 -17.92 -15.03
N THR A 44 9.10 -18.97 -15.85
CA THR A 44 8.36 -19.20 -17.10
C THR A 44 7.61 -20.54 -17.15
N SER A 45 7.75 -21.38 -16.12
CA SER A 45 7.12 -22.71 -16.12
C SER A 45 5.60 -22.62 -16.19
N ILE A 46 5.01 -21.60 -15.53
CA ILE A 46 3.61 -21.21 -15.73
C ILE A 46 3.60 -20.05 -16.73
N ASN A 47 2.90 -20.23 -17.84
CA ASN A 47 2.87 -19.28 -18.96
C ASN A 47 1.48 -19.22 -19.61
N ARG A 48 1.32 -18.41 -20.67
CA ARG A 48 0.05 -18.19 -21.37
C ARG A 48 -0.60 -19.46 -21.90
N GLU A 49 0.19 -20.46 -22.27
CA GLU A 49 -0.28 -21.70 -22.92
C GLU A 49 -0.84 -22.70 -21.89
N ASN A 50 -0.27 -22.72 -20.67
CA ASN A 50 -0.59 -23.73 -19.67
C ASN A 50 -1.29 -23.20 -18.42
N VAL A 51 -1.42 -21.89 -18.24
CA VAL A 51 -2.03 -21.28 -17.04
C VAL A 51 -3.45 -21.77 -16.77
N ALA A 52 -4.21 -22.13 -17.80
CA ALA A 52 -5.57 -22.70 -17.68
C ALA A 52 -5.60 -24.06 -16.93
N SER A 53 -4.46 -24.73 -16.82
CA SER A 53 -4.30 -26.01 -16.13
C SER A 53 -3.93 -25.88 -14.66
N LEU A 54 -3.74 -24.66 -14.13
CA LEU A 54 -3.44 -24.43 -12.71
C LEU A 54 -4.53 -25.04 -11.81
N ARG A 55 -4.07 -25.69 -10.72
CA ARG A 55 -4.91 -26.29 -9.70
C ARG A 55 -4.37 -25.92 -8.32
N VAL A 56 -5.22 -25.96 -7.29
CA VAL A 56 -4.81 -25.86 -5.90
C VAL A 56 -3.84 -27.00 -5.59
N ALA A 57 -2.63 -26.65 -5.19
CA ALA A 57 -1.62 -27.60 -4.74
C ALA A 57 -1.80 -27.92 -3.25
N TRP A 58 -2.01 -26.89 -2.44
CA TRP A 58 -2.29 -27.00 -1.02
C TRP A 58 -2.99 -25.74 -0.49
N THR A 59 -3.65 -25.87 0.64
CA THR A 59 -4.20 -24.77 1.45
C THR A 59 -3.71 -24.94 2.87
N PHE A 60 -3.24 -23.85 3.47
CA PHE A 60 -2.85 -23.78 4.87
C PHE A 60 -3.77 -22.80 5.60
N HIS A 61 -4.17 -23.16 6.83
CA HIS A 61 -4.97 -22.32 7.72
C HIS A 61 -4.11 -21.84 8.89
N THR A 62 -4.02 -20.52 9.07
CA THR A 62 -3.20 -19.94 10.15
C THR A 62 -3.84 -20.08 11.53
N GLY A 63 -5.15 -20.20 11.62
CA GLY A 63 -5.91 -20.14 12.86
C GLY A 63 -6.12 -18.72 13.41
N ASP A 64 -5.76 -17.68 12.65
CA ASP A 64 -5.67 -16.30 13.13
C ASP A 64 -6.81 -15.41 12.59
N THR A 65 -8.04 -15.90 12.64
CA THR A 65 -9.23 -15.06 12.45
C THR A 65 -9.78 -14.63 13.81
N TYR A 66 -10.04 -13.33 13.96
CA TYR A 66 -10.58 -12.78 15.19
C TYR A 66 -11.45 -11.55 14.94
N GLN A 67 -12.62 -11.51 15.58
CA GLN A 67 -13.51 -10.35 15.59
C GLN A 67 -13.56 -9.80 17.03
N PRO A 68 -12.86 -8.69 17.32
CA PRO A 68 -12.87 -8.08 18.64
C PRO A 68 -14.20 -7.40 18.93
N LYS A 69 -14.47 -7.12 20.21
CA LYS A 69 -15.65 -6.34 20.64
C LYS A 69 -15.56 -4.87 20.21
N ARG A 70 -14.35 -4.34 20.08
CA ARG A 70 -14.03 -2.97 19.66
C ARG A 70 -12.93 -3.02 18.60
N GLY A 71 -12.95 -2.08 17.65
CA GLY A 71 -12.02 -2.05 16.54
C GLY A 71 -12.45 -2.93 15.37
N ARG A 72 -11.55 -3.12 14.42
CA ARG A 72 -11.79 -3.92 13.21
C ARG A 72 -11.45 -5.39 13.45
N ALA A 73 -12.07 -6.27 12.66
CA ALA A 73 -11.68 -7.67 12.57
C ALA A 73 -10.26 -7.83 12.00
N THR A 74 -9.64 -8.97 12.26
CA THR A 74 -8.35 -9.32 11.65
C THR A 74 -8.44 -9.30 10.13
N ALA A 75 -7.45 -8.69 9.48
CA ALA A 75 -7.30 -8.66 8.02
C ALA A 75 -6.03 -9.42 7.61
N PHE A 76 -6.19 -10.62 7.04
CA PHE A 76 -5.08 -11.42 6.58
C PHE A 76 -4.65 -10.98 5.17
N GLU A 77 -3.76 -9.99 5.11
CA GLU A 77 -3.31 -9.29 3.89
C GLU A 77 -1.87 -9.65 3.50
N ALA A 78 -1.23 -10.57 4.24
CA ALA A 78 0.20 -10.81 4.10
C ALA A 78 0.58 -11.47 2.77
N THR A 79 1.67 -11.00 2.18
CA THR A 79 2.41 -11.69 1.13
C THR A 79 3.54 -12.48 1.77
N PRO A 80 3.64 -13.81 1.58
CA PRO A 80 4.77 -14.59 2.09
C PRO A 80 6.08 -14.19 1.43
N ILE A 81 7.20 -14.47 2.10
CA ILE A 81 8.52 -14.50 1.47
C ILE A 81 9.01 -15.94 1.34
N TYR A 82 9.76 -16.23 0.29
CA TYR A 82 10.40 -17.53 0.07
C TYR A 82 11.91 -17.38 -0.02
N VAL A 83 12.61 -17.95 0.95
CA VAL A 83 14.07 -17.86 1.08
C VAL A 83 14.64 -19.12 1.74
N ASP A 84 15.80 -19.58 1.28
CA ASP A 84 16.49 -20.76 1.78
C ASP A 84 15.57 -22.01 1.90
N GLY A 85 14.67 -22.20 0.89
CA GLY A 85 13.78 -23.37 0.82
C GLY A 85 12.63 -23.35 1.84
N THR A 86 12.28 -22.20 2.41
CA THR A 86 11.20 -22.04 3.39
C THR A 86 10.32 -20.86 3.06
N LEU A 87 9.00 -21.02 3.18
CA LEU A 87 8.03 -19.93 3.15
C LEU A 87 7.87 -19.35 4.56
N TYR A 88 7.90 -18.03 4.68
CA TYR A 88 7.62 -17.33 5.93
C TYR A 88 6.48 -16.35 5.72
N ILE A 89 5.53 -16.36 6.65
CA ILE A 89 4.38 -15.46 6.61
C ILE A 89 4.11 -14.83 7.97
N GLY A 90 3.72 -13.56 7.98
CA GLY A 90 3.18 -12.87 9.15
C GLY A 90 1.67 -12.98 9.20
N THR A 91 1.08 -12.93 10.39
CA THR A 91 -0.37 -12.92 10.57
C THR A 91 -0.83 -11.64 11.28
N PRO A 92 -2.12 -11.28 11.19
CA PRO A 92 -2.67 -10.12 11.91
C PRO A 92 -2.45 -10.19 13.43
N LEU A 93 -2.44 -11.40 14.01
CA LEU A 93 -2.17 -11.62 15.43
C LEU A 93 -0.67 -11.62 15.77
N GLY A 94 0.18 -11.14 14.85
CA GLY A 94 1.63 -10.98 15.08
C GLY A 94 2.40 -12.30 15.16
N ARG A 95 1.87 -13.39 14.59
CA ARG A 95 2.62 -14.63 14.47
C ARG A 95 3.52 -14.59 13.25
N VAL A 96 4.68 -15.24 13.35
CA VAL A 96 5.54 -15.63 12.22
C VAL A 96 5.44 -17.12 12.05
N ILE A 97 5.05 -17.58 10.87
CA ILE A 97 4.88 -19.01 10.57
C ILE A 97 5.84 -19.39 9.44
N ALA A 98 6.60 -20.46 9.63
CA ALA A 98 7.44 -21.06 8.60
C ALA A 98 6.78 -22.33 8.06
N LEU A 99 6.67 -22.41 6.73
CA LEU A 99 6.00 -23.50 6.03
C LEU A 99 6.96 -24.24 5.11
N ASP A 100 6.70 -25.53 4.96
CA ASP A 100 7.25 -26.31 3.86
C ASP A 100 6.62 -25.83 2.54
N PRO A 101 7.41 -25.42 1.54
CA PRO A 101 6.89 -24.78 0.34
C PRO A 101 6.13 -25.73 -0.60
N VAL A 102 6.39 -27.04 -0.53
CA VAL A 102 5.77 -28.05 -1.42
C VAL A 102 4.45 -28.57 -0.84
N THR A 103 4.41 -28.74 0.48
CA THR A 103 3.27 -29.37 1.16
C THR A 103 2.38 -28.40 1.92
N GLY A 104 2.81 -27.16 2.14
CA GLY A 104 2.14 -26.17 2.98
C GLY A 104 2.14 -26.51 4.47
N LYS A 105 2.86 -27.57 4.92
CA LYS A 105 2.90 -27.96 6.33
C LYS A 105 3.73 -26.99 7.17
N GLU A 106 3.26 -26.67 8.36
CA GLU A 106 3.99 -25.84 9.33
C GLU A 106 5.27 -26.55 9.76
N ARG A 107 6.40 -25.84 9.69
CA ARG A 107 7.70 -26.26 10.24
C ARG A 107 7.86 -25.76 11.67
N TRP A 108 7.49 -24.51 11.88
CA TRP A 108 7.47 -23.86 13.19
C TRP A 108 6.60 -22.60 13.14
N SER A 109 6.16 -22.11 14.30
CA SER A 109 5.54 -20.81 14.45
C SER A 109 6.05 -20.10 15.71
N TYR A 110 6.16 -18.78 15.62
CA TYR A 110 6.41 -17.86 16.72
C TYR A 110 5.15 -17.03 16.97
N ASP A 111 4.70 -16.96 18.22
CA ASP A 111 3.53 -16.18 18.62
C ASP A 111 3.96 -15.01 19.50
N SER A 112 3.78 -13.78 18.99
CA SER A 112 4.15 -12.55 19.69
C SER A 112 3.20 -12.14 20.81
N LYS A 113 2.05 -12.83 20.97
CA LYS A 113 1.02 -12.55 21.98
C LYS A 113 0.44 -11.14 21.87
N VAL A 114 -0.01 -10.77 20.68
CA VAL A 114 -0.76 -9.52 20.45
C VAL A 114 -2.03 -9.52 21.31
N PRO A 115 -2.32 -8.44 22.06
CA PRO A 115 -3.55 -8.31 22.85
C PRO A 115 -4.76 -8.15 21.93
N ARG A 116 -5.55 -9.22 21.77
CA ARG A 116 -6.62 -9.32 20.74
C ARG A 116 -7.73 -8.28 20.86
N ASP A 117 -8.04 -7.84 22.09
CA ASP A 117 -9.14 -6.91 22.40
C ASP A 117 -8.67 -5.45 22.61
N ALA A 118 -7.48 -5.11 22.15
CA ALA A 118 -6.93 -3.75 22.30
C ALA A 118 -7.65 -2.68 21.44
N GLY A 119 -8.50 -3.11 20.49
CA GLY A 119 -9.31 -2.19 19.69
C GLY A 119 -8.56 -1.57 18.50
N PHE A 120 -7.72 -2.34 17.83
CA PHE A 120 -6.94 -1.88 16.68
C PHE A 120 -7.79 -1.30 15.55
N GLY A 121 -7.28 -0.26 14.89
CA GLY A 121 -7.91 0.43 13.78
C GLY A 121 -7.88 -0.37 12.48
N ASP A 122 -6.75 -1.00 12.17
CA ASP A 122 -6.57 -1.76 10.92
C ASP A 122 -6.44 -3.28 11.12
N PHE A 123 -5.98 -3.74 12.24
CA PHE A 123 -5.74 -5.13 12.64
C PHE A 123 -5.20 -6.02 11.50
N ALA A 124 -4.21 -5.50 10.78
CA ALA A 124 -3.62 -6.10 9.59
C ALA A 124 -2.13 -6.38 9.77
N ASN A 125 -1.62 -7.33 9.00
CA ASN A 125 -0.19 -7.50 8.76
C ASN A 125 0.01 -7.84 7.29
N ARG A 126 0.93 -7.13 6.60
CA ARG A 126 1.18 -7.31 5.16
C ARG A 126 2.38 -8.19 4.87
N GLY A 127 3.15 -8.62 5.88
CA GLY A 127 4.23 -9.55 5.68
C GLY A 127 5.36 -9.45 6.70
N VAL A 128 6.44 -10.15 6.38
CA VAL A 128 7.68 -10.20 7.15
C VAL A 128 8.87 -9.83 6.27
N SER A 129 10.00 -9.50 6.89
CA SER A 129 11.25 -9.24 6.19
C SER A 129 12.36 -10.17 6.68
N THR A 130 13.42 -10.30 5.90
CA THR A 130 14.55 -11.15 6.23
C THR A 130 15.87 -10.43 6.11
N TRP A 131 16.79 -10.76 7.01
CA TRP A 131 18.16 -10.29 6.99
C TRP A 131 19.12 -11.44 7.35
N LYS A 132 20.25 -11.49 6.65
CA LYS A 132 21.29 -12.46 6.93
C LYS A 132 22.57 -11.71 7.25
N PRO A 133 23.11 -11.82 8.47
CA PRO A 133 24.39 -11.23 8.80
C PRO A 133 25.51 -11.91 8.00
N VAL A 134 26.68 -11.25 7.91
CA VAL A 134 27.88 -11.81 7.27
C VAL A 134 28.27 -13.14 7.93
N SER A 135 28.13 -13.22 9.25
CA SER A 135 28.32 -14.44 10.04
C SER A 135 27.12 -14.67 10.95
N GLY A 136 26.55 -15.88 10.95
CA GLY A 136 25.41 -16.24 11.78
C GLY A 136 24.17 -16.65 10.99
N ALA A 137 23.11 -16.97 11.74
CA ALA A 137 21.83 -17.42 11.19
C ALA A 137 21.04 -16.27 10.59
N ARG A 138 20.24 -16.59 9.57
CA ARG A 138 19.25 -15.67 9.00
C ARG A 138 18.20 -15.32 10.04
N ARG A 139 17.73 -14.09 10.01
CA ARG A 139 16.65 -13.59 10.87
C ARG A 139 15.41 -13.25 10.05
N ILE A 140 14.25 -13.42 10.66
CA ILE A 140 12.98 -12.92 10.17
C ILE A 140 12.53 -11.81 11.11
N TYR A 141 12.08 -10.69 10.53
CA TYR A 141 11.54 -9.53 11.25
C TYR A 141 10.07 -9.39 10.97
N ILE A 142 9.30 -9.11 12.00
CA ILE A 142 7.90 -8.71 11.92
C ILE A 142 7.70 -7.42 12.71
N ALA A 143 7.00 -6.47 12.09
CA ALA A 143 6.41 -5.34 12.81
C ALA A 143 4.96 -5.71 13.12
N THR A 144 4.56 -5.68 14.38
CA THR A 144 3.26 -6.18 14.85
C THR A 144 2.28 -5.05 15.03
N ILE A 145 0.99 -5.35 14.89
CA ILE A 145 -0.09 -4.37 14.99
C ILE A 145 -0.07 -3.60 16.34
N ASP A 146 0.42 -4.19 17.39
CA ASP A 146 0.62 -3.55 18.70
C ASP A 146 1.95 -2.79 18.82
N ALA A 147 2.54 -2.40 17.68
CA ALA A 147 3.73 -1.58 17.55
C ALA A 147 4.98 -2.13 18.26
N ARG A 148 5.35 -3.36 17.93
CA ARG A 148 6.63 -3.97 18.29
C ARG A 148 7.38 -4.42 17.05
N LEU A 149 8.69 -4.19 17.02
CA LEU A 149 9.58 -4.80 16.03
C LEU A 149 10.23 -6.03 16.66
N ILE A 150 10.06 -7.20 16.06
CA ILE A 150 10.49 -8.48 16.60
C ILE A 150 11.42 -9.17 15.62
N ALA A 151 12.51 -9.75 16.13
CA ALA A 151 13.46 -10.55 15.37
C ALA A 151 13.46 -12.01 15.85
N VAL A 152 13.27 -12.96 14.92
CA VAL A 152 13.31 -14.39 15.20
C VAL A 152 14.36 -15.09 14.32
N ASP A 153 14.91 -16.17 14.83
CA ASP A 153 15.82 -17.05 14.08
C ASP A 153 15.02 -17.80 13.00
N ALA A 154 15.44 -17.70 11.75
CA ALA A 154 14.73 -18.26 10.62
C ALA A 154 14.65 -19.79 10.62
N SER A 155 15.58 -20.47 11.27
CA SER A 155 15.63 -21.94 11.31
C SER A 155 14.79 -22.54 12.45
N THR A 156 14.67 -21.80 13.57
CA THR A 156 14.07 -22.33 14.80
C THR A 156 12.80 -21.63 15.25
N GLY A 157 12.51 -20.44 14.72
CA GLY A 157 11.40 -19.60 15.17
C GLY A 157 11.59 -18.95 16.54
N LYS A 158 12.75 -19.10 17.16
CA LYS A 158 13.02 -18.53 18.49
C LYS A 158 13.37 -17.04 18.38
N ALA A 159 12.90 -16.25 19.33
CA ALA A 159 13.29 -14.84 19.44
C ALA A 159 14.81 -14.69 19.61
N ILE A 160 15.39 -13.69 18.97
CA ILE A 160 16.83 -13.38 19.05
C ILE A 160 17.12 -12.61 20.34
N ALA A 161 17.56 -13.26 21.38
CA ALA A 161 17.76 -12.66 22.71
C ALA A 161 18.63 -11.39 22.72
N GLY A 162 19.59 -11.27 21.79
CA GLY A 162 20.45 -10.08 21.65
C GLY A 162 19.84 -8.92 20.85
N PHE A 163 18.58 -9.02 20.41
CA PHE A 163 17.89 -7.98 19.69
C PHE A 163 16.86 -7.28 20.62
N GLY A 164 17.03 -5.98 20.86
CA GLY A 164 16.18 -5.22 21.77
C GLY A 164 16.11 -5.83 23.17
N ASP A 165 14.93 -5.91 23.73
CA ASP A 165 14.67 -6.66 24.96
C ASP A 165 14.17 -8.07 24.61
N ASN A 166 15.05 -9.07 24.71
CA ASN A 166 14.74 -10.48 24.43
C ASN A 166 14.06 -10.74 23.08
N GLY A 167 14.52 -10.08 22.03
CA GLY A 167 14.02 -10.22 20.66
C GLY A 167 13.02 -9.16 20.25
N VAL A 168 12.72 -8.18 21.09
CA VAL A 168 11.63 -7.21 20.90
C VAL A 168 12.11 -5.77 21.09
N VAL A 169 11.73 -4.88 20.18
CA VAL A 169 11.83 -3.42 20.34
C VAL A 169 10.40 -2.86 20.45
N ASN A 170 10.13 -2.08 21.51
CA ASN A 170 8.87 -1.38 21.68
C ASN A 170 8.88 -0.08 20.86
N LEU A 171 8.03 0.01 19.83
CA LEU A 171 7.96 1.14 18.93
C LEU A 171 7.08 2.29 19.44
N ARG A 172 6.37 2.14 20.55
CA ARG A 172 5.57 3.22 21.17
C ARG A 172 6.38 4.18 22.03
N THR A 173 7.63 3.84 22.30
CA THR A 173 8.52 4.67 23.11
C THR A 173 9.34 5.62 22.26
N GLY A 174 9.67 6.79 22.82
CA GLY A 174 10.56 7.76 22.19
C GLY A 174 9.94 8.58 21.05
N LEU A 175 8.62 8.56 20.88
CA LEU A 175 7.90 9.39 19.92
C LEU A 175 7.80 10.85 20.44
N ARG A 176 7.82 11.81 19.54
CA ARG A 176 7.67 13.25 19.85
C ARG A 176 6.29 13.53 20.49
N ILE A 177 5.23 12.94 19.94
CA ILE A 177 3.90 12.94 20.52
C ILE A 177 3.60 11.51 20.96
N PRO A 178 3.42 11.25 22.28
CA PRO A 178 3.28 9.90 22.80
C PRO A 178 1.95 9.26 22.43
N VAL A 179 1.95 7.93 22.35
CA VAL A 179 0.76 7.09 22.16
C VAL A 179 -0.08 7.10 23.42
N ARG A 180 -1.40 7.28 23.28
CA ARG A 180 -2.37 7.25 24.38
C ARG A 180 -3.19 5.97 24.42
N ASP A 181 -3.57 5.45 23.24
CA ASP A 181 -4.35 4.23 23.08
C ASP A 181 -3.65 3.28 22.09
N PHE A 182 -3.97 1.99 22.13
CA PHE A 182 -3.43 1.00 21.20
C PHE A 182 -3.88 1.26 19.77
N SER A 183 -5.08 1.77 19.55
CA SER A 183 -5.59 2.13 18.23
C SER A 183 -4.95 3.37 17.61
N ASP A 184 -4.19 4.15 18.40
CA ASP A 184 -3.60 5.40 17.90
C ASP A 184 -2.30 5.18 17.12
N TYR A 185 -1.61 4.04 17.32
CA TYR A 185 -0.29 3.78 16.71
C TYR A 185 -0.07 2.29 16.49
N GLU A 186 0.05 1.90 15.25
CA GLU A 186 0.07 0.51 14.76
C GLU A 186 1.20 0.29 13.76
N GLU A 187 1.58 -0.99 13.53
CA GLU A 187 2.48 -1.39 12.46
C GLU A 187 1.79 -2.43 11.59
N THR A 188 1.60 -2.11 10.33
CA THR A 188 0.85 -2.97 9.39
C THR A 188 1.71 -3.54 8.27
N SER A 189 2.91 -2.97 8.03
CA SER A 189 3.76 -3.31 6.89
C SER A 189 5.07 -3.98 7.30
N PRO A 190 5.67 -4.83 6.44
CA PRO A 190 6.97 -5.40 6.71
C PRO A 190 8.05 -4.32 6.76
N PRO A 191 9.03 -4.42 7.66
CA PRO A 191 10.16 -3.48 7.71
C PRO A 191 10.98 -3.51 6.41
N ALA A 192 11.50 -2.35 5.97
CA ALA A 192 12.51 -2.31 4.92
C ALA A 192 13.90 -2.57 5.51
N ILE A 193 14.77 -3.26 4.77
CA ILE A 193 16.13 -3.58 5.25
C ILE A 193 17.16 -3.17 4.21
N VAL A 194 18.13 -2.34 4.63
CA VAL A 194 19.26 -1.91 3.79
C VAL A 194 20.56 -2.05 4.60
N GLY A 195 21.44 -2.92 4.14
CA GLY A 195 22.67 -3.24 4.87
C GLY A 195 22.37 -3.82 6.25
N ASP A 196 22.76 -3.11 7.28
CA ASP A 196 22.55 -3.42 8.70
C ASP A 196 21.44 -2.55 9.35
N THR A 197 20.61 -1.90 8.55
CA THR A 197 19.55 -1.03 9.06
C THR A 197 18.17 -1.58 8.73
N VAL A 198 17.36 -1.77 9.76
CA VAL A 198 15.92 -2.09 9.68
C VAL A 198 15.14 -0.79 9.82
N VAL A 199 14.38 -0.44 8.78
CA VAL A 199 13.58 0.80 8.73
C VAL A 199 12.12 0.46 8.90
N VAL A 200 11.45 1.12 9.84
CA VAL A 200 10.01 0.96 10.11
C VAL A 200 9.30 2.30 10.02
N GLY A 201 8.11 2.29 9.47
CA GLY A 201 7.18 3.41 9.51
C GLY A 201 6.20 3.27 10.68
N SER A 202 4.96 3.61 10.46
CA SER A 202 3.84 3.39 11.39
C SER A 202 2.51 3.66 10.71
N GLY A 203 1.42 3.07 11.19
CA GLY A 203 0.06 3.51 10.97
C GLY A 203 -0.39 4.34 12.17
N VAL A 204 -0.88 5.54 11.94
CA VAL A 204 -1.38 6.42 13.01
C VAL A 204 -2.83 6.77 12.70
N ALA A 205 -3.70 6.69 13.71
CA ALA A 205 -5.07 7.14 13.56
C ALA A 205 -5.12 8.64 13.21
N ASP A 206 -5.81 8.99 12.13
CA ASP A 206 -5.68 10.28 11.45
C ASP A 206 -6.90 11.18 11.55
N ASN A 207 -8.07 10.66 11.89
CA ASN A 207 -9.33 11.43 12.00
C ASN A 207 -9.81 11.72 13.43
N GLY A 208 -9.09 11.24 14.44
CA GLY A 208 -9.53 11.35 15.83
C GLY A 208 -9.35 12.75 16.39
N SER A 209 -8.19 13.35 16.23
CA SER A 209 -7.81 14.60 16.88
C SER A 209 -6.60 15.26 16.23
N VAL A 210 -6.39 16.56 16.48
CA VAL A 210 -5.17 17.28 16.08
C VAL A 210 -3.91 16.82 16.84
N THR A 211 -4.07 16.11 17.96
CA THR A 211 -2.97 15.67 18.84
C THR A 211 -2.71 14.18 18.77
N GLN A 212 -2.80 13.59 17.58
CA GLN A 212 -2.43 12.20 17.36
C GLN A 212 -0.93 11.95 17.56
N PRO A 213 -0.51 10.71 17.84
CA PRO A 213 0.90 10.36 17.88
C PRO A 213 1.64 10.84 16.63
N SER A 214 2.91 11.14 16.77
CA SER A 214 3.74 11.50 15.63
C SER A 214 4.13 10.25 14.84
N GLY A 215 4.03 10.32 13.51
CA GLY A 215 4.29 9.20 12.59
C GLY A 215 5.77 9.11 12.19
N GLU A 216 6.69 9.10 13.14
CA GLU A 216 8.11 8.99 12.86
C GLU A 216 8.45 7.72 12.08
N VAL A 217 9.38 7.85 11.12
CA VAL A 217 10.07 6.73 10.52
C VAL A 217 11.42 6.54 11.23
N ARG A 218 11.73 5.31 11.62
CA ARG A 218 12.91 5.03 12.45
C ARG A 218 13.77 3.91 11.87
N GLY A 219 15.07 4.09 11.95
CA GLY A 219 16.07 3.10 11.59
C GLY A 219 16.68 2.45 12.82
N PHE A 220 16.72 1.12 12.84
CA PHE A 220 17.28 0.30 13.91
C PHE A 220 18.43 -0.54 13.37
N ASP A 221 19.42 -0.81 14.22
CA ASP A 221 20.49 -1.76 13.91
C ASP A 221 19.92 -3.18 13.81
N ALA A 222 20.14 -3.85 12.69
CA ALA A 222 19.57 -5.16 12.41
C ALA A 222 20.09 -6.27 13.34
N ALA A 223 21.30 -6.12 13.87
CA ALA A 223 21.85 -7.11 14.77
C ALA A 223 21.33 -6.96 16.21
N THR A 224 21.18 -5.73 16.67
CA THR A 224 20.96 -5.42 18.10
C THR A 224 19.61 -4.79 18.42
N GLY A 225 18.88 -4.27 17.42
CA GLY A 225 17.64 -3.50 17.64
C GLY A 225 17.87 -2.11 18.25
N LYS A 226 19.10 -1.63 18.35
CA LYS A 226 19.38 -0.28 18.83
C LYS A 226 18.91 0.76 17.82
N LEU A 227 18.24 1.82 18.29
CA LEU A 227 17.84 2.96 17.47
C LEU A 227 19.09 3.64 16.90
N LYS A 228 19.16 3.79 15.58
CA LYS A 228 20.22 4.50 14.85
C LYS A 228 19.80 5.95 14.57
N TRP A 229 18.57 6.16 14.14
CA TRP A 229 18.04 7.47 13.77
C TRP A 229 16.50 7.50 13.81
N THR A 230 15.96 8.73 13.87
CA THR A 230 14.54 9.05 13.76
C THR A 230 14.37 10.18 12.74
N TRP A 231 13.42 10.04 11.83
CA TRP A 231 13.01 11.07 10.89
C TRP A 231 11.55 11.45 11.14
N HIS A 232 11.24 12.76 11.06
CA HIS A 232 9.93 13.32 11.39
C HIS A 232 9.26 13.89 10.12
N PRO A 233 8.13 13.35 9.64
CA PRO A 233 7.44 13.86 8.45
C PRO A 233 6.98 15.32 8.57
N MET A 234 6.62 15.74 9.78
CA MET A 234 6.12 17.09 10.10
C MET A 234 7.11 17.89 10.94
N ALA A 235 8.42 17.73 10.69
CA ALA A 235 9.44 18.47 11.42
C ALA A 235 9.24 19.99 11.30
N GLY A 236 9.16 20.68 12.44
CA GLY A 236 8.94 22.12 12.51
C GLY A 236 7.47 22.58 12.60
N ALA A 237 6.49 21.68 12.42
CA ALA A 237 5.10 22.00 12.70
C ALA A 237 4.84 22.12 14.20
N LYS A 238 4.08 23.16 14.62
CA LYS A 238 3.72 23.35 16.04
C LYS A 238 2.76 22.29 16.58
N ALA A 239 1.96 21.76 15.76
CA ALA A 239 1.10 20.59 15.85
C ALA A 239 1.05 20.04 14.42
N PRO A 240 0.49 19.03 14.10
CA PRO A 240 -0.11 17.88 14.70
C PRO A 240 0.73 16.63 14.47
N GLY A 241 0.18 15.50 14.90
CA GLY A 241 0.70 14.20 14.56
C GLY A 241 0.22 13.67 13.21
N ALA A 242 0.27 12.40 13.09
CA ALA A 242 -0.30 11.48 12.11
C ALA A 242 0.39 11.35 10.77
N ALA A 243 0.91 12.36 10.12
CA ALA A 243 1.68 12.11 8.89
C ALA A 243 2.70 11.00 9.15
N ASN A 244 2.58 9.89 8.44
CA ASN A 244 3.26 8.63 8.77
C ASN A 244 3.61 7.85 7.49
N THR A 245 4.07 6.62 7.63
CA THR A 245 4.35 5.70 6.52
C THR A 245 3.82 4.32 6.89
N TRP A 246 2.51 4.10 6.74
CA TRP A 246 1.88 2.81 7.01
C TRP A 246 2.00 1.81 5.85
N SER A 247 2.23 2.30 4.63
CA SER A 247 2.43 1.46 3.45
C SER A 247 3.85 0.90 3.39
N VAL A 248 4.10 -0.05 2.50
CA VAL A 248 5.40 -0.72 2.36
C VAL A 248 6.44 0.25 1.82
N ILE A 249 7.57 0.31 2.50
CA ILE A 249 8.74 1.12 2.13
C ILE A 249 9.56 0.37 1.07
N ALA A 250 9.86 1.01 -0.07
CA ALA A 250 10.80 0.46 -1.04
C ALA A 250 12.24 0.85 -0.71
N ALA A 251 13.20 0.03 -1.14
CA ALA A 251 14.61 0.27 -0.88
C ALA A 251 15.49 0.09 -2.12
N ASP A 252 16.52 0.91 -2.23
CA ASP A 252 17.64 0.77 -3.17
C ASP A 252 18.94 0.50 -2.40
N PRO A 253 19.26 -0.76 -2.10
CA PRO A 253 20.49 -1.10 -1.36
C PRO A 253 21.77 -0.65 -2.06
N ALA A 254 21.79 -0.59 -3.39
CA ALA A 254 22.96 -0.17 -4.15
C ALA A 254 23.30 1.33 -3.93
N ARG A 255 22.26 2.16 -3.70
CA ARG A 255 22.40 3.58 -3.41
C ARG A 255 22.29 3.90 -1.91
N GLY A 256 21.98 2.91 -1.09
CA GLY A 256 21.75 3.09 0.35
C GLY A 256 20.51 3.93 0.66
N LEU A 257 19.49 3.90 -0.19
CA LEU A 257 18.27 4.71 -0.07
C LEU A 257 17.05 3.88 0.31
N VAL A 258 16.13 4.52 1.03
CA VAL A 258 14.74 4.06 1.20
C VAL A 258 13.79 5.13 0.69
N PHE A 259 12.64 4.68 0.15
CA PHE A 259 11.61 5.55 -0.42
C PHE A 259 10.33 5.37 0.37
N LEU A 260 9.90 6.45 1.02
CA LEU A 260 8.77 6.49 1.93
C LEU A 260 7.55 7.05 1.20
N PRO A 261 6.42 6.33 1.17
CA PRO A 261 5.13 6.87 0.79
C PRO A 261 4.48 7.49 2.04
N THR A 262 4.56 8.81 2.21
CA THR A 262 4.01 9.46 3.40
C THR A 262 2.54 9.81 3.24
N THR A 263 1.86 9.94 4.37
CA THR A 263 0.41 10.04 4.45
C THR A 263 -0.06 11.43 4.88
N SER A 264 -1.37 11.59 4.95
CA SER A 264 -2.04 12.80 5.41
C SER A 264 -1.71 13.11 6.88
N PRO A 265 -1.58 14.40 7.25
CA PRO A 265 -1.53 14.79 8.64
C PRO A 265 -2.92 14.83 9.25
N SER A 266 -3.01 14.67 10.58
CA SER A 266 -4.29 14.69 11.31
C SER A 266 -4.79 16.11 11.62
N PRO A 267 -6.11 16.35 11.52
CA PRO A 267 -7.13 15.46 10.95
C PRO A 267 -7.25 15.61 9.43
N ASP A 268 -7.68 14.56 8.73
CA ASP A 268 -7.65 14.48 7.27
C ASP A 268 -8.55 15.48 6.55
N TYR A 269 -9.71 15.86 7.13
CA TYR A 269 -10.77 16.58 6.42
C TYR A 269 -10.91 18.06 6.83
N TYR A 270 -10.07 18.54 7.73
CA TYR A 270 -9.98 19.95 8.10
C TYR A 270 -8.56 20.33 8.49
N GLY A 271 -7.98 21.25 7.76
CA GLY A 271 -6.58 21.68 7.91
C GLY A 271 -6.38 23.05 8.55
N GLY A 272 -7.43 23.71 9.06
CA GLY A 272 -7.32 25.06 9.63
C GLY A 272 -6.36 25.18 10.82
N GLU A 273 -6.09 24.08 11.53
CA GLU A 273 -5.11 24.02 12.64
C GLU A 273 -3.66 23.74 12.16
N ARG A 274 -3.46 23.46 10.87
CA ARG A 274 -2.16 23.14 10.25
C ARG A 274 -1.93 23.97 8.98
N PRO A 275 -1.82 25.31 9.10
CA PRO A 275 -1.69 26.19 7.93
C PRO A 275 -0.40 25.93 7.15
N GLY A 276 -0.50 25.99 5.82
CA GLY A 276 0.60 25.74 4.87
C GLY A 276 0.41 24.39 4.16
N ASP A 277 1.43 23.94 3.42
CA ASP A 277 1.33 22.77 2.54
C ASP A 277 1.64 21.44 3.26
N ASP A 278 1.87 21.45 4.58
CA ASP A 278 2.19 20.25 5.37
C ASP A 278 3.42 19.50 4.82
N ARG A 279 4.52 20.21 4.73
CA ARG A 279 5.77 19.73 4.12
C ARG A 279 6.13 18.31 4.56
N ASP A 280 6.52 17.47 3.59
CA ASP A 280 6.89 16.07 3.69
C ASP A 280 5.73 15.11 4.06
N ALA A 281 4.50 15.61 4.32
CA ALA A 281 3.28 14.82 4.30
C ALA A 281 2.80 14.61 2.85
N ASN A 282 2.00 13.59 2.59
CA ASN A 282 1.46 13.24 1.27
C ASN A 282 2.54 13.26 0.17
N SER A 283 3.71 12.70 0.48
CA SER A 283 4.93 12.86 -0.32
C SER A 283 5.58 11.52 -0.62
N ILE A 284 6.38 11.51 -1.68
CA ILE A 284 7.41 10.49 -1.91
C ILE A 284 8.70 11.06 -1.34
N VAL A 285 9.28 10.42 -0.33
CA VAL A 285 10.47 10.92 0.38
C VAL A 285 11.61 9.91 0.26
N ALA A 286 12.77 10.35 -0.18
CA ALA A 286 13.98 9.54 -0.18
C ALA A 286 14.85 9.87 1.04
N LEU A 287 15.18 8.84 1.84
CA LEU A 287 16.11 8.94 2.95
C LEU A 287 17.35 8.07 2.73
N ARG A 288 18.48 8.49 3.28
CA ARG A 288 19.63 7.60 3.46
C ARG A 288 19.31 6.57 4.55
N ALA A 289 19.28 5.30 4.18
CA ALA A 289 18.91 4.22 5.11
C ALA A 289 19.83 4.15 6.34
N ALA A 290 21.10 4.50 6.22
CA ALA A 290 22.06 4.42 7.32
C ALA A 290 21.89 5.53 8.36
N THR A 291 21.39 6.72 7.98
CA THR A 291 21.42 7.94 8.81
C THR A 291 20.06 8.59 9.01
N GLY A 292 19.04 8.25 8.18
CA GLY A 292 17.74 8.92 8.17
C GLY A 292 17.77 10.33 7.54
N GLU A 293 18.90 10.74 6.95
CA GLU A 293 19.03 12.02 6.25
C GLU A 293 18.11 12.07 5.04
N ARG A 294 17.30 13.13 4.93
CA ARG A 294 16.44 13.36 3.77
C ARG A 294 17.26 13.80 2.56
N VAL A 295 17.23 13.03 1.50
CA VAL A 295 17.90 13.36 0.22
C VAL A 295 17.01 14.28 -0.60
N TRP A 296 15.75 13.92 -0.79
CA TRP A 296 14.74 14.73 -1.46
C TRP A 296 13.32 14.34 -1.01
N ALA A 297 12.36 15.18 -1.31
CA ALA A 297 10.95 14.90 -1.18
C ALA A 297 10.18 15.53 -2.35
N PHE A 298 9.17 14.79 -2.85
CA PHE A 298 8.21 15.26 -3.84
C PHE A 298 6.80 15.15 -3.25
N GLN A 299 6.14 16.28 -3.04
CA GLN A 299 4.79 16.31 -2.49
C GLN A 299 3.75 16.05 -3.57
N THR A 300 2.89 15.07 -3.38
CA THR A 300 1.86 14.64 -4.34
C THR A 300 0.51 15.30 -4.11
N VAL A 301 0.28 15.82 -2.89
CA VAL A 301 -0.91 16.60 -2.51
C VAL A 301 -0.48 17.68 -1.52
N HIS A 302 -0.74 18.93 -1.84
CA HIS A 302 -0.51 20.08 -0.97
C HIS A 302 -1.70 20.28 -0.03
N HIS A 303 -1.45 20.50 1.25
CA HIS A 303 -2.49 20.77 2.26
C HIS A 303 -3.68 19.81 2.11
N ASP A 304 -3.43 18.52 2.35
CA ASP A 304 -4.42 17.49 2.10
C ASP A 304 -5.67 17.64 2.99
N LEU A 305 -6.84 17.60 2.35
CA LEU A 305 -8.16 17.69 2.96
C LEU A 305 -9.06 16.51 2.57
N TRP A 306 -8.49 15.45 2.00
CA TRP A 306 -9.25 14.37 1.34
C TRP A 306 -8.84 12.98 1.81
N ASP A 307 -7.90 12.85 2.75
CA ASP A 307 -7.28 11.56 3.07
C ASP A 307 -6.61 10.96 1.80
N TYR A 308 -5.91 11.82 1.03
CA TYR A 308 -5.22 11.39 -0.20
C TYR A 308 -3.77 10.98 0.05
N ASP A 309 -3.59 10.05 0.99
CA ASP A 309 -2.31 9.40 1.27
C ASP A 309 -1.59 8.94 0.01
N VAL A 310 -0.25 8.90 0.04
CA VAL A 310 0.51 8.05 -0.86
C VAL A 310 0.39 6.60 -0.36
N ALA A 311 -0.76 5.99 -0.65
CA ALA A 311 -1.10 4.65 -0.13
C ALA A 311 -0.35 3.51 -0.84
N ALA A 312 -0.01 3.70 -2.11
CA ALA A 312 0.65 2.68 -2.91
C ALA A 312 2.14 2.56 -2.54
N PRO A 313 2.70 1.35 -2.35
CA PRO A 313 4.14 1.15 -2.21
C PRO A 313 4.90 1.71 -3.40
N PRO A 314 6.02 2.43 -3.19
CA PRO A 314 6.91 2.83 -4.28
C PRO A 314 7.48 1.61 -5.00
N ILE A 315 7.64 1.72 -6.33
CA ILE A 315 8.25 0.71 -7.19
C ILE A 315 9.47 1.27 -7.90
N LEU A 316 10.58 0.54 -7.89
CA LEU A 316 11.84 0.97 -8.48
C LEU A 316 12.10 0.24 -9.81
N PHE A 317 12.40 1.01 -10.84
CA PHE A 317 12.75 0.50 -12.17
C PHE A 317 13.63 1.52 -12.90
N ASP A 318 13.99 1.26 -14.13
CA ASP A 318 14.71 2.21 -14.95
C ASP A 318 13.83 2.65 -16.14
N VAL A 319 13.85 3.93 -16.48
CA VAL A 319 13.21 4.53 -17.66
C VAL A 319 14.26 4.71 -18.75
N HIS A 320 13.96 4.26 -19.98
CA HIS A 320 14.81 4.49 -21.15
C HIS A 320 14.25 5.66 -21.96
N ARG A 321 14.93 6.79 -21.93
CA ARG A 321 14.46 8.00 -22.62
C ARG A 321 15.62 8.79 -23.22
N ASN A 322 15.46 9.22 -24.48
CA ASN A 322 16.47 10.02 -25.19
C ASN A 322 17.88 9.40 -25.15
N GLY A 323 17.96 8.07 -25.34
CA GLY A 323 19.21 7.33 -25.31
C GLY A 323 19.89 7.21 -23.93
N ARG A 324 19.17 7.59 -22.84
CA ARG A 324 19.66 7.47 -21.45
C ARG A 324 18.82 6.47 -20.67
N THR A 325 19.46 5.80 -19.74
CA THR A 325 18.81 5.02 -18.69
C THR A 325 18.72 5.89 -17.45
N ILE A 326 17.48 6.17 -16.99
CA ILE A 326 17.19 7.03 -15.84
C ILE A 326 16.66 6.14 -14.72
N PRO A 327 17.34 6.07 -13.57
CA PRO A 327 16.81 5.33 -12.43
C PRO A 327 15.53 6.00 -11.93
N ALA A 328 14.44 5.24 -11.88
CA ALA A 328 13.12 5.75 -11.56
C ALA A 328 12.53 5.15 -10.30
N VAL A 329 11.72 5.92 -9.60
CA VAL A 329 10.77 5.49 -8.58
C VAL A 329 9.38 5.96 -8.96
N ALA A 330 8.39 5.09 -8.84
CA ALA A 330 7.01 5.48 -9.12
C ALA A 330 6.06 5.02 -8.02
N THR A 331 5.06 5.84 -7.73
CA THR A 331 3.92 5.52 -6.87
C THR A 331 2.83 6.58 -7.06
N GLY A 332 1.69 6.43 -6.39
CA GLY A 332 0.61 7.41 -6.47
C GLY A 332 -0.24 7.49 -5.22
N PRO A 333 -0.81 8.69 -4.98
CA PRO A 333 -1.76 8.94 -3.91
C PRO A 333 -3.16 8.40 -4.23
N LYS A 334 -4.01 8.40 -3.23
CA LYS A 334 -5.44 8.05 -3.34
C LYS A 334 -6.20 8.93 -4.34
N SER A 335 -5.67 10.09 -4.76
CA SER A 335 -6.25 10.91 -5.86
C SER A 335 -6.25 10.23 -7.23
N GLY A 336 -5.57 9.08 -7.38
CA GLY A 336 -5.50 8.34 -8.64
C GLY A 336 -4.46 8.86 -9.65
N SER A 337 -3.65 9.83 -9.25
CA SER A 337 -2.45 10.24 -9.97
C SER A 337 -1.33 9.23 -9.79
N PHE A 338 -0.45 9.07 -10.79
CA PHE A 338 0.70 8.18 -10.72
C PHE A 338 1.95 8.96 -11.14
N PHE A 339 2.88 9.16 -10.22
CA PHE A 339 4.08 9.96 -10.43
C PHE A 339 5.28 9.07 -10.69
N ILE A 340 6.06 9.38 -11.74
CA ILE A 340 7.29 8.69 -12.09
C ILE A 340 8.44 9.70 -11.96
N LEU A 341 9.27 9.50 -10.95
CA LEU A 341 10.34 10.42 -10.57
C LEU A 341 11.71 9.79 -10.78
N ASN A 342 12.70 10.62 -11.05
CA ASN A 342 14.10 10.23 -10.93
C ASN A 342 14.41 9.90 -9.47
N ARG A 343 14.78 8.64 -9.16
CA ARG A 343 14.98 8.21 -7.78
C ARG A 343 16.23 8.80 -7.10
N GLU A 344 17.11 9.44 -7.84
CA GLU A 344 18.28 10.13 -7.29
C GLU A 344 17.99 11.58 -6.92
N THR A 345 17.09 12.26 -7.67
CA THR A 345 16.84 13.70 -7.52
C THR A 345 15.44 14.06 -7.07
N GLY A 346 14.46 13.15 -7.23
CA GLY A 346 13.04 13.41 -6.99
C GLY A 346 12.34 14.19 -8.12
N GLU A 347 13.04 14.53 -9.19
CA GLU A 347 12.47 15.28 -10.32
C GLU A 347 11.52 14.40 -11.15
N PRO A 348 10.32 14.91 -11.54
CA PRO A 348 9.40 14.20 -12.42
C PRO A 348 9.99 13.96 -13.81
N ILE A 349 10.08 12.67 -14.22
CA ILE A 349 10.69 12.28 -15.52
C ILE A 349 9.83 12.73 -16.70
N PHE A 350 8.51 12.71 -16.55
CA PHE A 350 7.56 13.09 -17.61
C PHE A 350 6.90 14.45 -17.39
N GLY A 351 7.33 15.17 -16.35
CA GLY A 351 6.81 16.50 -16.00
C GLY A 351 5.56 16.45 -15.13
N VAL A 352 5.34 17.55 -14.44
CA VAL A 352 4.19 17.83 -13.57
C VAL A 352 3.76 19.26 -13.76
N GLU A 353 2.45 19.53 -13.77
CA GLU A 353 1.87 20.86 -13.85
C GLU A 353 1.16 21.21 -12.55
N GLU A 354 1.46 22.38 -11.99
CA GLU A 354 0.66 22.98 -10.93
C GLU A 354 -0.62 23.58 -11.52
N ARG A 355 -1.78 23.00 -11.15
CA ARG A 355 -3.09 23.47 -11.65
C ARG A 355 -3.90 24.04 -10.50
N ARG A 356 -4.63 25.12 -10.77
CA ARG A 356 -5.58 25.70 -9.82
C ARG A 356 -6.69 24.70 -9.47
N VAL A 357 -7.05 24.66 -8.19
CA VAL A 357 -8.10 23.78 -7.65
C VAL A 357 -9.14 24.58 -6.87
N PRO A 358 -10.33 23.99 -6.62
CA PRO A 358 -11.39 24.64 -5.85
C PRO A 358 -10.92 25.03 -4.46
N GLN A 359 -11.38 26.21 -4.00
CA GLN A 359 -11.06 26.70 -2.66
C GLN A 359 -12.13 26.27 -1.64
N SER A 360 -11.76 26.18 -0.36
CA SER A 360 -12.71 25.85 0.70
C SER A 360 -13.76 26.94 0.90
N ASP A 361 -15.00 26.52 1.18
CA ASP A 361 -16.12 27.39 1.62
C ASP A 361 -16.34 27.32 3.15
N VAL A 362 -15.45 26.65 3.86
CA VAL A 362 -15.56 26.41 5.31
C VAL A 362 -14.77 27.46 6.09
N PRO A 363 -15.39 28.14 7.07
CA PRO A 363 -14.70 29.11 7.90
C PRO A 363 -13.45 28.51 8.61
N GLY A 364 -12.32 29.23 8.51
CA GLY A 364 -11.04 28.83 9.11
C GLY A 364 -10.18 27.93 8.22
N GLU A 365 -10.73 27.35 7.16
CA GLU A 365 -9.97 26.52 6.21
C GLU A 365 -9.37 27.33 5.07
N LYS A 366 -8.13 27.00 4.69
CA LYS A 366 -7.44 27.60 3.54
C LYS A 366 -6.80 26.48 2.70
N ALA A 367 -7.57 25.94 1.76
CA ALA A 367 -7.05 24.96 0.81
C ALA A 367 -5.86 25.53 0.00
N SER A 368 -4.91 24.68 -0.39
CA SER A 368 -3.84 25.07 -1.30
C SER A 368 -4.43 25.60 -2.61
N PRO A 369 -3.91 26.68 -3.19
CA PRO A 369 -4.43 27.27 -4.42
C PRO A 369 -4.20 26.39 -5.65
N THR A 370 -3.20 25.53 -5.61
CA THR A 370 -2.84 24.62 -6.71
C THR A 370 -2.55 23.22 -6.18
N GLN A 371 -2.57 22.25 -7.10
CA GLN A 371 -2.15 20.88 -6.84
C GLN A 371 -1.33 20.35 -8.02
N PRO A 372 -0.39 19.39 -7.77
CA PRO A 372 0.45 18.81 -8.80
C PRO A 372 -0.32 17.75 -9.62
N PHE A 373 -0.33 17.91 -10.94
CA PHE A 373 -0.89 16.94 -11.88
C PHE A 373 0.20 16.37 -12.79
N PRO A 374 0.40 15.04 -12.84
CA PRO A 374 1.36 14.45 -13.75
C PRO A 374 0.91 14.65 -15.21
N ILE A 375 1.88 14.96 -16.09
CA ILE A 375 1.64 15.10 -17.53
C ILE A 375 1.50 13.71 -18.15
N ALA A 376 2.37 12.78 -17.77
CA ALA A 376 2.33 11.38 -18.18
C ALA A 376 2.85 10.47 -17.05
N PRO A 377 2.15 9.36 -16.75
CA PRO A 377 0.79 9.08 -17.23
C PRO A 377 -0.21 10.13 -16.75
N ARG A 378 -1.27 10.37 -17.51
CA ARG A 378 -2.42 11.12 -16.98
C ARG A 378 -3.03 10.37 -15.82
N PRO A 379 -3.76 11.04 -14.89
CA PRO A 379 -4.42 10.36 -13.79
C PRO A 379 -5.21 9.14 -14.24
N LEU A 380 -5.03 8.03 -13.55
CA LEU A 380 -5.57 6.71 -13.94
C LEU A 380 -6.98 6.48 -13.41
N ALA A 381 -7.39 7.20 -12.37
CA ALA A 381 -8.75 7.22 -11.86
C ALA A 381 -9.50 8.46 -12.36
N PRO A 382 -10.85 8.43 -12.44
CA PRO A 382 -11.66 9.59 -12.80
C PRO A 382 -11.36 10.78 -11.89
N GLN A 383 -11.24 11.97 -12.49
CA GLN A 383 -10.95 13.24 -11.79
C GLN A 383 -12.17 14.17 -11.74
N LYS A 384 -13.24 13.80 -12.41
CA LYS A 384 -14.51 14.52 -12.49
C LYS A 384 -15.64 13.51 -12.55
N PHE A 385 -16.82 13.97 -12.22
CA PHE A 385 -18.06 13.20 -12.31
C PHE A 385 -19.23 14.11 -12.72
N SER A 386 -20.11 13.58 -13.56
CA SER A 386 -21.43 14.17 -13.86
C SER A 386 -22.52 13.18 -13.46
N VAL A 387 -23.62 13.68 -12.90
CA VAL A 387 -24.79 12.85 -12.58
C VAL A 387 -25.39 12.16 -13.80
N ASP A 388 -25.15 12.69 -15.00
CA ASP A 388 -25.60 12.12 -16.27
C ASP A 388 -24.83 10.82 -16.64
N GLU A 389 -23.64 10.61 -16.04
CA GLU A 389 -22.85 9.39 -16.21
C GLU A 389 -23.46 8.18 -15.48
N LEU A 390 -24.44 8.39 -14.60
CA LEU A 390 -25.17 7.33 -13.92
C LEU A 390 -26.17 6.66 -14.87
N THR A 391 -25.67 5.79 -15.74
CA THR A 391 -26.46 5.09 -16.76
C THR A 391 -26.73 3.63 -16.44
N ALA A 392 -25.98 3.04 -15.50
CA ALA A 392 -26.07 1.62 -15.15
C ALA A 392 -27.02 1.37 -13.95
N GLY A 393 -27.66 0.21 -13.92
CA GLY A 393 -28.53 -0.24 -12.84
C GLY A 393 -30.01 0.16 -13.00
N PRO A 394 -30.88 -0.18 -12.01
CA PRO A 394 -32.31 0.13 -12.03
C PRO A 394 -32.57 1.66 -12.08
N GLU A 395 -33.62 2.07 -12.80
CA GLU A 395 -33.96 3.49 -12.98
C GLU A 395 -34.24 4.19 -11.64
N ALA A 396 -34.99 3.55 -10.75
CA ALA A 396 -35.31 4.10 -9.43
C ALA A 396 -34.04 4.42 -8.61
N ASP A 397 -33.06 3.50 -8.64
CA ASP A 397 -31.79 3.68 -7.95
C ASP A 397 -30.96 4.80 -8.59
N ARG A 398 -30.93 4.89 -9.92
CA ARG A 398 -30.24 5.98 -10.64
C ARG A 398 -30.86 7.34 -10.32
N GLN A 399 -32.19 7.43 -10.28
CA GLN A 399 -32.89 8.67 -9.90
C GLN A 399 -32.55 9.08 -8.47
N TRP A 400 -32.55 8.12 -7.55
CA TRP A 400 -32.15 8.37 -6.16
C TRP A 400 -30.71 8.88 -6.07
N CYS A 401 -29.77 8.19 -6.73
CA CYS A 401 -28.36 8.61 -6.77
C CYS A 401 -28.20 10.03 -7.36
N ARG A 402 -28.86 10.32 -8.49
CA ARG A 402 -28.82 11.68 -9.07
C ARG A 402 -29.35 12.74 -8.11
N ALA A 403 -30.49 12.47 -7.47
CA ALA A 403 -31.08 13.38 -6.50
C ALA A 403 -30.18 13.60 -5.27
N GLU A 404 -29.51 12.56 -4.79
CA GLU A 404 -28.62 12.65 -3.65
C GLU A 404 -27.33 13.40 -3.99
N LEU A 405 -26.65 12.98 -5.05
CA LEU A 405 -25.35 13.56 -5.43
C LEU A 405 -25.46 15.00 -5.95
N SER A 406 -26.61 15.41 -6.51
CA SER A 406 -26.83 16.80 -6.97
C SER A 406 -26.88 17.81 -5.81
N LYS A 407 -27.05 17.37 -4.56
CA LYS A 407 -27.03 18.25 -3.38
C LYS A 407 -25.60 18.62 -2.98
N LEU A 408 -24.61 17.84 -3.42
CA LEU A 408 -23.24 17.95 -2.98
C LEU A 408 -22.45 18.96 -3.80
N ARG A 409 -21.43 19.51 -3.20
CA ARG A 409 -20.39 20.25 -3.89
C ARG A 409 -19.57 19.29 -4.73
N ASN A 410 -19.41 19.57 -6.05
CA ASN A 410 -18.74 18.68 -7.01
C ASN A 410 -18.03 19.51 -8.08
N GLU A 411 -16.76 19.82 -7.85
CA GLU A 411 -15.94 20.65 -8.74
C GLU A 411 -14.72 19.86 -9.29
N GLY A 412 -14.69 18.54 -9.08
CA GLY A 412 -13.63 17.62 -9.50
C GLY A 412 -12.79 17.10 -8.32
N VAL A 413 -11.63 16.49 -8.63
CA VAL A 413 -10.82 15.67 -7.72
C VAL A 413 -10.45 16.35 -6.40
N PHE A 414 -10.14 17.63 -6.42
CA PHE A 414 -9.74 18.38 -5.22
C PHE A 414 -10.87 19.33 -4.73
N THR A 415 -12.14 18.91 -4.83
CA THR A 415 -13.25 19.63 -4.19
C THR A 415 -13.11 19.51 -2.67
N PRO A 416 -12.87 20.61 -1.91
CA PRO A 416 -12.71 20.52 -0.47
C PRO A 416 -13.98 20.05 0.24
N PRO A 417 -13.85 19.37 1.41
CA PRO A 417 -14.99 19.08 2.28
C PRO A 417 -15.76 20.35 2.65
N SER A 418 -17.09 20.24 2.73
CA SER A 418 -18.01 21.36 2.97
C SER A 418 -19.05 20.96 4.01
N ILE A 419 -19.65 21.97 4.70
CA ILE A 419 -20.75 21.74 5.65
C ILE A 419 -21.99 21.20 4.91
N ARG A 420 -22.24 21.65 3.67
CA ARG A 420 -23.34 21.09 2.87
C ARG A 420 -23.06 19.69 2.29
N GLY A 421 -21.83 19.22 2.40
CA GLY A 421 -21.34 17.98 1.81
C GLY A 421 -20.65 18.19 0.48
N SER A 422 -19.61 17.41 0.23
CA SER A 422 -18.81 17.38 -1.00
C SER A 422 -18.69 15.97 -1.55
N LEU A 423 -18.59 15.84 -2.86
CA LEU A 423 -18.31 14.59 -3.54
C LEU A 423 -16.80 14.50 -3.79
N MET A 424 -16.18 13.45 -3.28
CA MET A 424 -14.78 13.09 -3.52
C MET A 424 -14.69 12.14 -4.72
N VAL A 425 -13.90 12.50 -5.72
CA VAL A 425 -13.71 11.72 -6.97
C VAL A 425 -12.22 11.63 -7.30
N PRO A 426 -11.56 10.48 -7.04
CA PRO A 426 -12.05 9.30 -6.33
C PRO A 426 -12.25 9.53 -4.82
N GLY A 427 -12.94 8.58 -4.15
CA GLY A 427 -13.15 8.64 -2.71
C GLY A 427 -11.93 8.18 -1.89
N ASN A 428 -12.08 8.09 -0.58
CA ASN A 428 -11.03 7.73 0.38
C ASN A 428 -10.54 6.26 0.33
N ILE A 429 -11.26 5.34 -0.33
CA ILE A 429 -10.69 4.02 -0.69
C ILE A 429 -9.44 4.21 -1.54
N GLY A 430 -9.44 5.31 -2.30
CA GLY A 430 -8.35 5.78 -3.12
C GLY A 430 -8.37 5.24 -4.54
N GLY A 431 -8.05 6.13 -5.50
CA GLY A 431 -7.75 5.75 -6.87
C GLY A 431 -6.60 4.76 -6.92
N MET A 432 -5.57 4.94 -6.10
CA MET A 432 -4.55 3.94 -5.83
C MET A 432 -4.61 3.49 -4.37
N ALA A 433 -4.52 2.17 -4.15
CA ALA A 433 -4.55 1.57 -2.83
C ALA A 433 -3.20 0.91 -2.50
N TRP A 434 -3.05 0.45 -1.26
CA TRP A 434 -1.84 -0.17 -0.72
C TRP A 434 -1.36 -1.43 -1.48
N GLY A 435 -2.19 -2.00 -2.35
CA GLY A 435 -1.76 -3.08 -3.24
C GLY A 435 -0.61 -2.67 -4.17
N GLY A 436 -0.54 -1.40 -4.59
CA GLY A 436 0.54 -0.88 -5.44
C GLY A 436 0.61 -1.48 -6.84
N ALA A 437 1.73 -1.27 -7.53
CA ALA A 437 1.97 -1.67 -8.91
C ALA A 437 2.98 -2.82 -9.04
N ALA A 438 3.09 -3.42 -10.23
CA ALA A 438 4.17 -4.33 -10.63
C ALA A 438 4.84 -3.81 -11.91
N PHE A 439 6.12 -4.17 -12.12
CA PHE A 439 6.86 -3.80 -13.33
C PHE A 439 7.23 -5.04 -14.15
N ASP A 440 6.76 -5.11 -15.36
CA ASP A 440 7.20 -6.10 -16.34
C ASP A 440 8.49 -5.63 -17.01
N ALA A 441 9.60 -6.20 -16.59
CA ALA A 441 10.91 -5.86 -17.13
C ALA A 441 11.08 -6.29 -18.62
N GLN A 442 10.33 -7.30 -19.07
CA GLN A 442 10.44 -7.83 -20.42
C GLN A 442 9.73 -6.94 -21.46
N HIS A 443 8.50 -6.51 -21.16
CA HIS A 443 7.70 -5.65 -22.04
C HIS A 443 7.74 -4.17 -21.63
N ARG A 444 8.45 -3.85 -20.56
CA ARG A 444 8.60 -2.50 -20.01
C ARG A 444 7.27 -1.85 -19.65
N LEU A 445 6.41 -2.62 -19.00
CA LEU A 445 5.07 -2.20 -18.60
C LEU A 445 4.96 -2.08 -17.08
N LEU A 446 4.39 -0.98 -16.61
CA LEU A 446 3.91 -0.84 -15.25
C LEU A 446 2.45 -1.30 -15.21
N ILE A 447 2.15 -2.28 -14.37
CA ILE A 447 0.80 -2.83 -14.19
C ILE A 447 0.21 -2.25 -12.93
N VAL A 448 -0.81 -1.40 -13.10
CA VAL A 448 -1.34 -0.53 -12.04
C VAL A 448 -2.84 -0.76 -11.87
N PRO A 449 -3.29 -1.34 -10.75
CA PRO A 449 -4.71 -1.39 -10.41
C PRO A 449 -5.17 -0.03 -9.88
N THR A 450 -6.41 0.36 -10.22
CA THR A 450 -7.04 1.58 -9.70
C THR A 450 -8.48 1.36 -9.30
N ASN A 451 -8.94 2.15 -8.34
CA ASN A 451 -10.32 2.25 -7.90
C ASN A 451 -10.96 3.52 -8.43
N ASN A 452 -12.23 3.42 -8.78
CA ASN A 452 -13.02 4.52 -9.31
C ASN A 452 -14.22 4.88 -8.41
N VAL A 453 -14.26 4.35 -7.18
CA VAL A 453 -15.38 4.55 -6.25
C VAL A 453 -15.31 5.94 -5.64
N MET A 454 -16.44 6.66 -5.70
CA MET A 454 -16.61 7.99 -5.11
C MET A 454 -17.07 7.88 -3.66
N ALA A 455 -16.80 8.94 -2.88
CA ALA A 455 -17.29 9.09 -1.52
C ALA A 455 -17.95 10.45 -1.30
N GLU A 456 -18.98 10.48 -0.46
CA GLU A 456 -19.55 11.69 0.11
C GLU A 456 -18.85 12.02 1.42
N VAL A 457 -18.46 13.28 1.64
CA VAL A 457 -17.88 13.76 2.89
C VAL A 457 -18.59 15.05 3.33
N ARG A 458 -18.83 15.19 4.65
CA ARG A 458 -19.39 16.39 5.27
C ARG A 458 -18.58 16.82 6.48
N LEU A 459 -18.39 18.11 6.62
CA LEU A 459 -17.98 18.72 7.87
C LEU A 459 -19.21 19.09 8.69
N ILE A 460 -19.20 18.70 9.96
CA ILE A 460 -20.32 18.92 10.89
C ILE A 460 -19.84 19.88 11.97
N PRO A 461 -20.49 21.05 12.15
CA PRO A 461 -20.14 21.96 13.24
C PRO A 461 -20.06 21.25 14.59
N ARG A 462 -19.07 21.59 15.41
CA ARG A 462 -18.80 20.92 16.69
C ARG A 462 -20.03 20.79 17.58
N ALA A 463 -20.87 21.85 17.65
CA ALA A 463 -22.07 21.85 18.47
C ALA A 463 -23.12 20.80 18.04
N GLU A 464 -23.12 20.41 16.77
CA GLU A 464 -24.09 19.48 16.19
C GLU A 464 -23.55 18.05 16.04
N PHE A 465 -22.22 17.89 16.06
CA PHE A 465 -21.55 16.63 15.70
C PHE A 465 -22.04 15.45 16.54
N ARG A 466 -22.09 15.61 17.87
CA ARG A 466 -22.47 14.50 18.75
C ARG A 466 -23.88 13.98 18.46
N GLY A 467 -24.85 14.90 18.31
CA GLY A 467 -26.24 14.54 18.02
C GLY A 467 -26.37 13.82 16.66
N GLN A 468 -25.73 14.37 15.61
CA GLN A 468 -25.77 13.76 14.27
C GLN A 468 -25.06 12.40 14.23
N ALA A 469 -23.93 12.23 14.93
CA ALA A 469 -23.21 10.97 15.00
C ALA A 469 -23.99 9.88 15.77
N GLU A 470 -24.66 10.23 16.86
CA GLU A 470 -25.53 9.31 17.63
C GLU A 470 -26.74 8.88 16.80
N GLU A 471 -27.40 9.81 16.11
CA GLU A 471 -28.52 9.51 15.22
C GLU A 471 -28.11 8.65 14.04
N GLY A 472 -27.00 8.98 13.36
CA GLY A 472 -26.48 8.21 12.23
C GLY A 472 -26.17 6.76 12.60
N ARG A 473 -25.55 6.53 13.77
CA ARG A 473 -25.30 5.17 14.28
C ARG A 473 -26.60 4.43 14.63
N ARG A 474 -27.57 5.12 15.21
CA ARG A 474 -28.87 4.54 15.55
C ARG A 474 -29.65 4.10 14.30
N LEU A 475 -29.57 4.86 13.23
CA LEU A 475 -30.22 4.55 11.95
C LEU A 475 -29.48 3.46 11.14
N ASN A 476 -28.38 2.95 11.67
CA ASN A 476 -27.53 1.93 11.02
C ASN A 476 -27.17 2.31 9.59
N GLY A 477 -26.94 3.60 9.36
CA GLY A 477 -26.59 4.16 8.04
C GLY A 477 -25.15 3.81 7.65
N ASP A 478 -24.85 3.95 6.36
CA ASP A 478 -23.51 3.72 5.77
C ASP A 478 -22.47 4.81 6.16
N TRP A 479 -22.82 5.68 7.12
CA TRP A 479 -21.97 6.79 7.53
C TRP A 479 -20.92 6.38 8.55
N GLU A 480 -19.68 6.73 8.26
CA GLU A 480 -18.57 6.74 9.21
C GLU A 480 -18.43 8.15 9.79
N PHE A 481 -18.30 8.26 11.11
CA PHE A 481 -18.16 9.53 11.82
C PHE A 481 -16.83 9.59 12.54
N ALA A 482 -16.12 10.74 12.43
CA ALA A 482 -14.91 11.00 13.19
C ALA A 482 -14.97 12.38 13.87
N GLU A 483 -14.45 12.44 15.10
CA GLU A 483 -14.62 13.61 15.94
C GLU A 483 -13.78 14.79 15.47
N GLN A 484 -12.58 14.57 14.96
CA GLN A 484 -11.59 15.61 14.67
C GLN A 484 -11.40 16.56 15.87
N ALA A 485 -11.18 15.98 17.07
CA ALA A 485 -11.07 16.74 18.32
C ALA A 485 -9.97 17.80 18.22
N GLY A 486 -10.25 18.99 18.75
CA GLY A 486 -9.35 20.15 18.64
C GLY A 486 -9.63 21.05 17.42
N THR A 487 -10.62 20.70 16.59
CA THR A 487 -11.09 21.53 15.48
C THR A 487 -12.53 22.02 15.70
N PRO A 488 -12.99 23.04 14.97
CA PRO A 488 -14.39 23.49 15.02
C PRO A 488 -15.40 22.49 14.44
N TYR A 489 -14.93 21.43 13.78
CA TYR A 489 -15.77 20.48 13.03
C TYR A 489 -15.47 19.04 13.43
N GLY A 490 -16.49 18.18 13.40
CA GLY A 490 -16.35 16.75 13.16
C GLY A 490 -16.62 16.44 11.70
N MET A 491 -16.52 15.19 11.28
CA MET A 491 -16.79 14.77 9.91
C MET A 491 -17.70 13.54 9.84
N ALA A 492 -18.39 13.39 8.72
CA ALA A 492 -19.05 12.18 8.30
C ALA A 492 -18.69 11.86 6.85
N ARG A 493 -18.46 10.57 6.53
CA ARG A 493 -18.20 10.10 5.17
C ARG A 493 -18.94 8.80 4.88
N ARG A 494 -19.26 8.55 3.60
CA ARG A 494 -19.83 7.28 3.14
C ARG A 494 -19.55 7.04 1.66
N ILE A 495 -19.69 5.79 1.23
CA ILE A 495 -19.92 5.45 -0.18
C ILE A 495 -21.42 5.42 -0.36
N ALA A 496 -21.96 6.38 -1.13
CA ALA A 496 -23.40 6.48 -1.34
C ALA A 496 -23.95 5.26 -2.08
N ARG A 497 -25.02 4.65 -1.52
CA ARG A 497 -25.76 3.52 -2.09
C ARG A 497 -27.24 3.85 -2.14
N ALA A 498 -27.85 3.54 -3.27
CA ALA A 498 -29.31 3.60 -3.39
C ALA A 498 -29.99 2.50 -2.56
N PRO A 499 -31.28 2.68 -2.20
CA PRO A 499 -32.04 1.67 -1.45
C PRO A 499 -32.05 0.27 -2.08
N GLY A 500 -31.98 0.17 -3.42
CA GLY A 500 -31.83 -1.11 -4.14
C GLY A 500 -30.42 -1.70 -4.15
N GLY A 501 -29.44 -1.02 -3.52
CA GLY A 501 -28.08 -1.49 -3.36
C GLY A 501 -27.08 -0.99 -4.42
N LEU A 502 -27.52 -0.22 -5.42
CA LEU A 502 -26.63 0.36 -6.42
C LEU A 502 -25.65 1.34 -5.75
N ILE A 503 -24.36 1.15 -5.99
CA ILE A 503 -23.34 2.13 -5.64
C ILE A 503 -23.52 3.34 -6.57
N CYS A 504 -23.63 4.54 -6.01
CA CYS A 504 -23.83 5.79 -6.77
C CYS A 504 -22.53 6.27 -7.46
N THR A 505 -21.80 5.34 -8.04
CA THR A 505 -20.59 5.57 -8.84
C THR A 505 -20.77 4.90 -10.20
N PRO A 506 -20.47 5.55 -11.33
CA PRO A 506 -20.44 4.88 -12.62
C PRO A 506 -19.40 3.74 -12.64
N PRO A 507 -19.75 2.55 -13.15
CA PRO A 507 -18.75 1.51 -13.38
C PRO A 507 -17.82 1.88 -14.56
N PRO A 508 -16.60 1.26 -14.63
CA PRO A 508 -16.12 0.20 -13.78
C PRO A 508 -15.61 0.70 -12.42
N TYR A 509 -15.93 -0.05 -11.34
CA TYR A 509 -15.52 0.30 -9.97
C TYR A 509 -14.03 0.09 -9.70
N GLY A 510 -13.38 -0.76 -10.49
CA GLY A 510 -11.95 -0.97 -10.48
C GLY A 510 -11.42 -1.39 -11.84
N THR A 511 -10.21 -0.96 -12.14
CA THR A 511 -9.53 -1.25 -13.41
C THR A 511 -8.09 -1.72 -13.19
N LEU A 512 -7.58 -2.48 -14.15
CA LEU A 512 -6.17 -2.81 -14.28
C LEU A 512 -5.63 -2.10 -15.51
N ASN A 513 -4.55 -1.35 -15.33
CA ASN A 513 -3.94 -0.52 -16.37
C ASN A 513 -2.52 -0.99 -16.66
N ALA A 514 -2.11 -1.00 -17.92
CA ALA A 514 -0.70 -1.13 -18.30
C ALA A 514 -0.18 0.19 -18.87
N ILE A 515 0.93 0.64 -18.32
CA ILE A 515 1.58 1.90 -18.69
C ILE A 515 2.96 1.58 -19.24
N ASP A 516 3.28 2.14 -20.39
CA ASP A 516 4.63 2.08 -20.95
C ASP A 516 5.59 2.85 -20.02
N ALA A 517 6.57 2.16 -19.48
CA ALA A 517 7.49 2.73 -18.51
C ALA A 517 8.42 3.82 -19.09
N ASP A 518 8.61 3.82 -20.42
CA ASP A 518 9.53 4.72 -21.10
C ASP A 518 8.86 5.97 -21.67
N THR A 519 7.52 5.93 -21.85
CA THR A 519 6.74 7.07 -22.38
C THR A 519 5.70 7.59 -21.42
N GLY A 520 5.23 6.78 -20.46
CA GLY A 520 4.11 7.09 -19.57
C GLY A 520 2.73 6.89 -20.24
N ASP A 521 2.66 6.36 -21.46
CA ASP A 521 1.40 6.13 -22.15
C ASP A 521 0.67 4.90 -21.62
N VAL A 522 -0.65 5.01 -21.45
CA VAL A 522 -1.49 3.85 -21.14
C VAL A 522 -1.67 3.00 -22.39
N LYS A 523 -1.22 1.75 -22.33
CA LYS A 523 -1.31 0.79 -23.46
C LYS A 523 -2.65 0.08 -23.49
N TRP A 524 -3.15 -0.32 -22.32
CA TRP A 524 -4.45 -0.94 -22.18
C TRP A 524 -5.03 -0.71 -20.78
N THR A 525 -6.35 -0.75 -20.70
CA THR A 525 -7.13 -0.69 -19.45
C THR A 525 -8.26 -1.69 -19.54
N VAL A 526 -8.45 -2.52 -18.51
CA VAL A 526 -9.54 -3.49 -18.42
C VAL A 526 -10.22 -3.42 -17.06
N PRO A 527 -11.55 -3.64 -16.97
CA PRO A 527 -12.23 -3.86 -15.68
C PRO A 527 -11.64 -5.09 -14.97
N ILE A 528 -11.52 -5.03 -13.64
CA ILE A 528 -11.01 -6.13 -12.84
C ILE A 528 -12.00 -6.54 -11.75
N GLY A 529 -12.16 -7.87 -11.56
CA GLY A 529 -13.03 -8.43 -10.54
C GLY A 529 -14.52 -8.32 -10.86
N GLN A 530 -15.32 -8.68 -9.89
CA GLN A 530 -16.78 -8.58 -9.96
C GLN A 530 -17.34 -8.23 -8.57
N VAL A 531 -18.29 -7.30 -8.54
CA VAL A 531 -19.02 -7.03 -7.29
C VAL A 531 -19.99 -8.20 -7.04
N PRO A 532 -20.03 -8.76 -5.82
CA PRO A 532 -21.02 -9.77 -5.44
C PRO A 532 -22.47 -9.29 -5.69
N GLY A 533 -23.38 -10.23 -5.93
CA GLY A 533 -24.80 -9.90 -6.14
C GLY A 533 -25.25 -9.85 -7.61
N GLY A 534 -24.45 -10.38 -8.55
CA GLY A 534 -24.86 -10.57 -9.95
C GLY A 534 -24.61 -9.38 -10.87
N ALA A 535 -23.83 -8.40 -10.45
CA ALA A 535 -23.41 -7.31 -11.34
C ALA A 535 -22.62 -7.85 -12.55
N PRO A 536 -22.75 -7.24 -13.74
CA PRO A 536 -21.97 -7.64 -14.91
C PRO A 536 -20.47 -7.58 -14.66
N PRO A 537 -19.64 -8.48 -15.23
CA PRO A 537 -18.18 -8.43 -15.10
C PRO A 537 -17.57 -7.09 -15.58
N SER A 538 -18.21 -6.41 -16.53
CA SER A 538 -17.81 -5.08 -17.02
C SER A 538 -17.88 -3.98 -15.95
N PHE A 539 -18.59 -4.22 -14.84
CA PHE A 539 -18.63 -3.27 -13.71
C PHE A 539 -17.36 -3.29 -12.88
N GLY A 540 -16.56 -4.36 -12.99
CA GLY A 540 -15.38 -4.51 -12.16
C GLY A 540 -15.72 -4.58 -10.67
N SER A 541 -14.71 -4.47 -9.83
CA SER A 541 -14.80 -4.45 -8.37
C SER A 541 -13.75 -3.50 -7.82
N PRO A 542 -13.98 -2.83 -6.70
CA PRO A 542 -12.91 -2.19 -5.98
C PRO A 542 -11.77 -3.17 -5.70
N VAL A 543 -10.54 -2.66 -5.68
CA VAL A 543 -9.30 -3.43 -5.61
C VAL A 543 -8.47 -2.94 -4.44
N LEU A 544 -8.00 -3.85 -3.58
CA LEU A 544 -7.13 -3.52 -2.45
C LEU A 544 -5.76 -4.19 -2.55
N GLY A 545 -5.66 -5.44 -3.02
CA GLY A 545 -4.40 -6.13 -3.26
C GLY A 545 -3.70 -5.67 -4.54
N GLY A 546 -2.44 -6.08 -4.70
CA GLY A 546 -1.61 -5.73 -5.86
C GLY A 546 -1.38 -6.87 -6.85
N PRO A 547 -0.86 -6.57 -8.05
CA PRO A 547 -0.45 -7.54 -9.04
C PRO A 547 0.97 -8.05 -8.79
N ILE A 548 1.29 -9.21 -9.39
CA ILE A 548 2.65 -9.64 -9.72
C ILE A 548 2.74 -9.94 -11.21
N VAL A 549 3.94 -9.86 -11.77
CA VAL A 549 4.21 -10.21 -13.18
C VAL A 549 5.23 -11.32 -13.24
N THR A 550 5.09 -12.23 -14.23
CA THR A 550 6.06 -13.30 -14.46
C THR A 550 6.60 -13.25 -15.88
N ALA A 551 7.84 -13.73 -16.09
CA ALA A 551 8.43 -13.89 -17.43
C ALA A 551 7.65 -14.88 -18.31
N GLY A 552 6.70 -15.64 -17.76
CA GLY A 552 5.71 -16.42 -18.53
C GLY A 552 4.66 -15.57 -19.26
N GLY A 553 4.76 -14.23 -19.16
CA GLY A 553 3.86 -13.26 -19.80
C GLY A 553 2.52 -13.10 -19.09
N LEU A 554 2.48 -13.35 -17.79
CA LEU A 554 1.27 -13.35 -16.98
C LEU A 554 1.31 -12.28 -15.88
N VAL A 555 0.15 -11.66 -15.65
CA VAL A 555 -0.14 -10.87 -14.46
C VAL A 555 -1.03 -11.71 -13.56
N PHE A 556 -0.59 -12.03 -12.35
CA PHE A 556 -1.47 -12.65 -11.33
C PHE A 556 -1.95 -11.59 -10.35
N MET A 557 -3.25 -11.65 -10.03
CA MET A 557 -3.88 -10.71 -9.10
C MET A 557 -5.12 -11.30 -8.44
N GLY A 558 -5.22 -11.11 -7.14
CA GLY A 558 -6.46 -11.15 -6.36
C GLY A 558 -6.88 -9.73 -6.03
N GLY A 559 -7.24 -9.45 -4.79
CA GLY A 559 -7.45 -8.10 -4.27
C GLY A 559 -8.84 -7.52 -4.55
N THR A 560 -9.69 -8.22 -5.29
CA THR A 560 -11.07 -7.86 -5.61
C THR A 560 -12.06 -8.40 -4.57
N PHE A 561 -13.31 -7.92 -4.59
CA PHE A 561 -14.31 -8.30 -3.60
C PHE A 561 -14.91 -9.69 -3.82
N ASP A 562 -14.74 -10.28 -4.98
CA ASP A 562 -15.07 -11.67 -5.24
C ASP A 562 -13.95 -12.63 -4.78
N ALA A 563 -14.32 -13.86 -4.50
CA ALA A 563 -13.44 -14.89 -3.98
C ALA A 563 -12.61 -15.57 -5.10
N VAL A 564 -11.80 -14.80 -5.83
CA VAL A 564 -11.10 -15.28 -7.03
C VAL A 564 -9.70 -14.66 -7.14
N ILE A 565 -8.70 -15.49 -7.50
CA ILE A 565 -7.44 -15.03 -8.08
C ILE A 565 -7.49 -15.16 -9.59
N ARG A 566 -6.89 -14.24 -10.33
CA ARG A 566 -6.90 -14.20 -11.80
C ARG A 566 -5.52 -14.16 -12.38
N ALA A 567 -5.38 -14.69 -13.61
CA ALA A 567 -4.22 -14.47 -14.46
C ALA A 567 -4.64 -13.75 -15.74
N PHE A 568 -3.88 -12.71 -16.11
CA PHE A 568 -4.09 -11.93 -17.32
C PHE A 568 -2.87 -12.00 -18.21
N ASP A 569 -3.07 -11.88 -19.52
CA ASP A 569 -2.00 -11.62 -20.48
C ASP A 569 -1.44 -10.22 -20.27
N VAL A 570 -0.15 -10.11 -19.98
CA VAL A 570 0.49 -8.83 -19.66
C VAL A 570 0.47 -7.85 -20.83
N THR A 571 0.37 -8.33 -22.08
CA THR A 571 0.46 -7.48 -23.28
C THR A 571 -0.84 -6.80 -23.64
N ASN A 572 -2.01 -7.33 -23.19
CA ASN A 572 -3.31 -6.83 -23.63
C ASN A 572 -4.40 -6.85 -22.54
N GLY A 573 -4.09 -7.32 -21.33
CA GLY A 573 -5.02 -7.39 -20.21
C GLY A 573 -6.12 -8.46 -20.33
N LYS A 574 -6.06 -9.37 -21.34
CA LYS A 574 -7.04 -10.45 -21.47
C LYS A 574 -6.93 -11.42 -20.30
N GLN A 575 -8.03 -11.69 -19.63
CA GLN A 575 -8.07 -12.73 -18.59
C GLN A 575 -7.93 -14.12 -19.24
N LEU A 576 -6.92 -14.88 -18.83
CA LEU A 576 -6.61 -16.22 -19.33
C LEU A 576 -7.05 -17.33 -18.37
N TRP A 577 -7.10 -17.02 -17.06
CA TRP A 577 -7.46 -17.99 -16.04
C TRP A 577 -8.07 -17.30 -14.81
N LYS A 578 -8.85 -18.04 -14.06
CA LYS A 578 -9.30 -17.72 -12.70
C LYS A 578 -9.24 -18.96 -11.81
N GLY A 579 -8.83 -18.78 -10.57
CA GLY A 579 -8.84 -19.79 -9.53
C GLY A 579 -9.76 -19.37 -8.39
N ASP A 580 -10.62 -20.26 -7.95
CA ASP A 580 -11.51 -20.00 -6.82
C ASP A 580 -10.72 -20.00 -5.52
N LEU A 581 -11.09 -19.11 -4.62
CA LEU A 581 -10.55 -18.96 -3.27
C LEU A 581 -11.63 -19.22 -2.23
N PRO A 582 -11.27 -19.64 -1.00
CA PRO A 582 -12.24 -19.81 0.08
C PRO A 582 -13.05 -18.54 0.40
N THR A 583 -12.42 -17.39 0.24
CA THR A 583 -13.01 -16.05 0.39
C THR A 583 -12.23 -15.06 -0.47
N SER A 584 -12.66 -13.80 -0.53
CA SER A 584 -11.91 -12.75 -1.23
C SER A 584 -10.51 -12.55 -0.64
N ALA A 585 -9.55 -12.21 -1.50
CA ALA A 585 -8.21 -11.86 -1.10
C ALA A 585 -8.03 -10.33 -1.11
N ARG A 586 -7.33 -9.79 -0.10
CA ARG A 586 -6.84 -8.40 -0.12
C ARG A 586 -5.34 -8.33 -0.36
N SER A 587 -4.66 -9.46 -0.33
CA SER A 587 -3.21 -9.58 -0.42
C SER A 587 -2.71 -9.45 -1.85
N THR A 588 -1.41 -9.18 -1.97
CA THR A 588 -0.64 -9.36 -3.21
C THR A 588 -0.17 -10.80 -3.27
N PRO A 589 -0.35 -11.52 -4.40
CA PRO A 589 0.21 -12.86 -4.55
C PRO A 589 1.74 -12.84 -4.63
N MET A 590 2.36 -14.03 -4.56
CA MET A 590 3.77 -14.24 -4.85
C MET A 590 3.96 -15.52 -5.66
N THR A 591 5.14 -15.72 -6.25
CA THR A 591 5.46 -16.94 -6.97
C THR A 591 6.89 -17.37 -6.72
N PHE A 592 7.13 -18.67 -6.62
CA PHE A 592 8.45 -19.22 -6.41
C PHE A 592 8.62 -20.57 -7.09
N ARG A 593 9.87 -21.04 -7.22
CA ARG A 593 10.18 -22.41 -7.62
C ARG A 593 10.47 -23.24 -6.37
N GLY A 594 9.65 -24.28 -6.15
CA GLY A 594 9.85 -25.24 -5.07
C GLY A 594 11.08 -26.13 -5.26
N PRO A 595 11.55 -26.81 -4.22
CA PRO A 595 12.66 -27.76 -4.30
C PRO A 595 12.32 -28.99 -5.15
N ASP A 596 11.05 -29.24 -5.44
CA ASP A 596 10.54 -30.25 -6.38
C ASP A 596 10.59 -29.78 -7.84
N GLY A 597 11.11 -28.57 -8.12
CA GLY A 597 11.23 -27.97 -9.43
C GLY A 597 9.94 -27.31 -9.97
N LYS A 598 8.80 -27.48 -9.30
CA LYS A 598 7.53 -26.88 -9.71
C LYS A 598 7.48 -25.39 -9.38
N GLN A 599 6.78 -24.63 -10.22
CA GLN A 599 6.44 -23.24 -9.93
C GLN A 599 5.11 -23.19 -9.18
N TYR A 600 5.08 -22.42 -8.10
CA TYR A 600 3.90 -22.15 -7.27
C TYR A 600 3.49 -20.70 -7.34
N VAL A 601 2.18 -20.43 -7.35
CA VAL A 601 1.59 -19.11 -7.14
C VAL A 601 0.82 -19.16 -5.82
N VAL A 602 1.13 -18.26 -4.89
CA VAL A 602 0.58 -18.30 -3.52
C VAL A 602 -0.11 -16.98 -3.20
N ILE A 603 -1.27 -17.05 -2.55
CA ILE A 603 -2.04 -15.88 -2.14
C ILE A 603 -2.73 -16.11 -0.79
N SER A 604 -2.76 -15.08 0.06
CA SER A 604 -3.57 -15.06 1.28
C SER A 604 -5.02 -14.66 0.95
N ALA A 605 -5.97 -15.47 1.37
CA ALA A 605 -7.41 -15.22 1.20
C ALA A 605 -8.02 -15.01 2.59
N GLY A 606 -8.05 -13.75 3.05
CA GLY A 606 -8.44 -13.36 4.41
C GLY A 606 -9.87 -12.81 4.54
N GLY A 607 -10.54 -12.52 3.44
CA GLY A 607 -11.83 -11.82 3.44
C GLY A 607 -11.73 -10.35 3.80
N HIS A 608 -12.84 -9.66 3.95
CA HIS A 608 -12.87 -8.22 4.20
C HIS A 608 -13.31 -7.81 5.60
N GLY A 609 -13.99 -8.68 6.35
CA GLY A 609 -14.52 -8.33 7.67
C GLY A 609 -15.53 -7.17 7.66
N ILE A 610 -16.04 -6.81 6.48
CA ILE A 610 -17.04 -5.75 6.29
C ILE A 610 -18.41 -6.43 6.19
N PRO A 611 -19.44 -5.99 6.92
CA PRO A 611 -20.79 -6.54 6.84
C PRO A 611 -21.30 -6.59 5.39
N GLY A 612 -21.86 -7.74 4.98
CA GLY A 612 -22.35 -7.96 3.61
C GLY A 612 -21.28 -8.31 2.56
N MET A 613 -20.02 -8.38 2.95
CA MET A 613 -18.92 -8.87 2.11
C MET A 613 -18.54 -10.31 2.44
N ALA A 614 -17.57 -10.84 1.69
CA ALA A 614 -17.06 -12.20 1.90
C ALA A 614 -16.59 -12.42 3.35
N PRO A 615 -16.86 -13.61 3.93
CA PRO A 615 -16.52 -13.90 5.32
C PRO A 615 -15.02 -13.83 5.57
N LEU A 616 -14.65 -13.57 6.82
CA LEU A 616 -13.26 -13.67 7.26
C LEU A 616 -12.73 -15.08 7.09
N SER A 617 -11.47 -15.19 6.74
CA SER A 617 -10.73 -16.44 6.64
C SER A 617 -9.26 -16.22 6.98
N ASP A 618 -8.56 -17.31 7.16
CA ASP A 618 -7.15 -17.41 7.51
C ASP A 618 -6.36 -18.25 6.49
N SER A 619 -6.93 -18.38 5.30
CA SER A 619 -6.42 -19.31 4.29
C SER A 619 -5.25 -18.73 3.51
N LEU A 620 -4.17 -19.50 3.40
CA LEU A 620 -3.09 -19.32 2.44
C LEU A 620 -3.21 -20.40 1.36
N VAL A 621 -3.40 -20.02 0.11
CA VAL A 621 -3.68 -20.94 -0.99
C VAL A 621 -2.53 -20.93 -1.99
N ALA A 622 -2.01 -22.11 -2.35
CA ALA A 622 -1.00 -22.30 -3.37
C ALA A 622 -1.57 -23.02 -4.58
N PHE A 623 -1.20 -22.55 -5.76
CA PHE A 623 -1.54 -23.14 -7.05
C PHE A 623 -0.27 -23.60 -7.77
N SER A 624 -0.34 -24.73 -8.49
CA SER A 624 0.71 -25.23 -9.37
C SER A 624 0.11 -25.94 -10.58
N LEU A 625 0.96 -26.20 -11.57
CA LEU A 625 0.60 -27.16 -12.62
C LEU A 625 0.54 -28.58 -12.03
N PRO A 626 -0.28 -29.47 -12.60
CA PRO A 626 -0.42 -30.88 -12.18
C PRO A 626 0.91 -31.63 -12.10
#